data_ed233ffd57c8741795e0378b2866f101
#
_entry.id   ed233ffd57c8741795e0378b2866f101
#
_cell.length_a   1.000
_cell.length_b   1.000
_cell.length_c   1.000
_cell.angle_alpha   90.00
_cell.angle_beta   90.00
_cell.angle_gamma   90.00
#
_symmetry.space_group_name_H-M   'P 1'
#
loop_
_entity.id
_entity.type
_entity.pdbx_description
1 polymer ?
#
loop_
_entity_poly.entity_id
_entity_poly.type
_entity_poly.pdbx_seq_one_letter_code
_entity_poly.pdbx_strand_id
1 'polypeptide(L)'
;MNFIFDNWSFVLKGLLMTLQLALVVLLFTTLISAVLGVLATVKNRVLWWTIHAYVELFRSIPLIVNVFFIFFGAPMFGVDLSPFAAVTVGLTLWGSANGIEIVRGGLESVSRHQWKSAWALGLRPWQIYLHVIVPQSMKAILPAYTGLLTILVQATSLGALVGVGEFLKVGQIIIERETVMTGVSPAFSVYAVVLLMYFVICSALTWLSRYLERRLGRPAVRTSIGEVPTCKNPKSVGV
;
A
#
# COMPACT_ATOMS: atom_id res chain seq x y z
N MET A 1 6.46 24.46 24.86
CA MET A 1 6.06 24.24 23.43
C MET A 1 6.87 25.09 22.44
N ASN A 2 7.76 25.97 22.88
CA ASN A 2 8.54 26.83 21.99
C ASN A 2 9.57 26.08 21.13
N PHE A 3 10.09 24.94 21.61
CA PHE A 3 11.13 24.16 20.93
C PHE A 3 10.74 23.68 19.50
N ILE A 4 9.44 23.47 19.20
CA ILE A 4 8.97 23.13 17.86
C ILE A 4 8.98 24.36 16.95
N PHE A 5 8.54 25.51 17.48
CA PHE A 5 8.53 26.76 16.74
C PHE A 5 9.95 27.28 16.50
N ASP A 6 10.85 27.13 17.46
CA ASP A 6 12.25 27.53 17.34
C ASP A 6 13.00 26.70 16.29
N ASN A 7 12.54 25.45 16.04
CA ASN A 7 13.10 24.51 15.05
C ASN A 7 12.19 24.34 13.81
N TRP A 8 11.28 25.28 13.53
CA TRP A 8 10.28 25.13 12.46
C TRP A 8 10.84 24.75 11.10
N SER A 9 11.94 25.39 10.68
CA SER A 9 12.58 25.09 9.40
C SER A 9 13.11 23.65 9.33
N PHE A 10 13.61 23.11 10.46
CA PHE A 10 14.10 21.74 10.56
C PHE A 10 12.96 20.72 10.56
N VAL A 11 11.89 21.03 11.27
CA VAL A 11 10.64 20.23 11.30
C VAL A 11 10.01 20.16 9.90
N LEU A 12 9.96 21.28 9.18
CA LEU A 12 9.43 21.35 7.83
C LEU A 12 10.28 20.52 6.83
N LYS A 13 11.61 20.56 6.94
CA LYS A 13 12.51 19.74 6.12
C LYS A 13 12.27 18.24 6.34
N GLY A 14 12.11 17.82 7.59
CA GLY A 14 11.78 16.44 7.92
C GLY A 14 10.44 16.01 7.33
N LEU A 15 9.42 16.86 7.41
CA LEU A 15 8.11 16.59 6.81
C LEU A 15 8.19 16.47 5.28
N LEU A 16 8.90 17.38 4.63
CA LEU A 16 9.12 17.32 3.18
C LEU A 16 9.86 16.06 2.78
N MET A 17 10.86 15.63 3.55
CA MET A 17 11.58 14.38 3.31
C MET A 17 10.64 13.17 3.41
N THR A 18 9.75 13.12 4.42
CA THR A 18 8.72 12.07 4.55
C THR A 18 7.80 12.06 3.33
N LEU A 19 7.32 13.23 2.89
CA LEU A 19 6.43 13.33 1.72
C LEU A 19 7.13 12.92 0.42
N GLN A 20 8.39 13.31 0.23
CA GLN A 20 9.19 12.89 -0.92
C GLN A 20 9.40 11.39 -0.93
N LEU A 21 9.82 10.81 0.20
CA LEU A 21 10.00 9.37 0.34
C LEU A 21 8.70 8.62 0.07
N ALA A 22 7.59 9.05 0.68
CA ALA A 22 6.28 8.47 0.44
C ALA A 22 5.91 8.53 -1.05
N LEU A 23 6.01 9.72 -1.68
CA LEU A 23 5.64 9.90 -3.09
C LEU A 23 6.42 8.95 -4.01
N VAL A 24 7.74 8.85 -3.83
CA VAL A 24 8.61 7.99 -4.65
C VAL A 24 8.25 6.51 -4.45
N VAL A 25 8.10 6.08 -3.19
CA VAL A 25 7.70 4.70 -2.86
C VAL A 25 6.33 4.36 -3.45
N LEU A 26 5.34 5.23 -3.27
CA LEU A 26 3.99 5.02 -3.77
C LEU A 26 3.96 4.96 -5.31
N LEU A 27 4.74 5.80 -5.98
CA LEU A 27 4.84 5.82 -7.44
C LEU A 27 5.39 4.50 -7.96
N PHE A 28 6.59 4.09 -7.49
CA PHE A 28 7.21 2.85 -7.97
C PHE A 28 6.40 1.61 -7.59
N THR A 29 5.86 1.56 -6.37
CA THR A 29 4.96 0.48 -5.94
C THR A 29 3.77 0.37 -6.89
N THR A 30 3.11 1.48 -7.21
CA THR A 30 1.93 1.48 -8.07
C THR A 30 2.26 1.03 -9.48
N LEU A 31 3.35 1.53 -10.07
CA LEU A 31 3.78 1.15 -11.41
C LEU A 31 4.09 -0.36 -11.49
N ILE A 32 4.90 -0.88 -10.56
CA ILE A 32 5.27 -2.30 -10.54
C ILE A 32 4.04 -3.17 -10.29
N SER A 33 3.20 -2.81 -9.32
CA SER A 33 1.98 -3.57 -9.00
C SER A 33 0.99 -3.61 -10.16
N ALA A 34 0.79 -2.49 -10.86
CA ALA A 34 -0.11 -2.44 -12.00
C ALA A 34 0.37 -3.33 -13.15
N VAL A 35 1.66 -3.24 -13.49
CA VAL A 35 2.24 -4.03 -14.58
C VAL A 35 2.29 -5.52 -14.23
N LEU A 36 2.94 -5.87 -13.12
CA LEU A 36 3.12 -7.28 -12.74
C LEU A 36 1.81 -7.92 -12.28
N GLY A 37 0.88 -7.18 -11.68
CA GLY A 37 -0.43 -7.68 -11.29
C GLY A 37 -1.30 -8.07 -12.51
N VAL A 38 -1.25 -7.30 -13.59
CA VAL A 38 -1.88 -7.68 -14.86
C VAL A 38 -1.16 -8.88 -15.47
N LEU A 39 0.17 -8.88 -15.53
CA LEU A 39 0.96 -9.98 -16.06
C LEU A 39 0.75 -11.29 -15.29
N ALA A 40 0.51 -11.23 -13.99
CA ALA A 40 0.21 -12.40 -13.17
C ALA A 40 -1.09 -13.12 -13.55
N THR A 41 -2.01 -12.45 -14.28
CA THR A 41 -3.25 -13.06 -14.78
C THR A 41 -3.08 -13.74 -16.15
N VAL A 42 -1.93 -13.57 -16.81
CA VAL A 42 -1.64 -14.18 -18.12
C VAL A 42 -1.32 -15.67 -17.93
N LYS A 43 -1.89 -16.53 -18.80
CA LYS A 43 -1.69 -17.99 -18.78
C LYS A 43 -0.30 -18.38 -19.31
N ASN A 44 0.76 -17.92 -18.65
CA ASN A 44 2.14 -18.33 -18.94
C ASN A 44 2.77 -18.88 -17.67
N ARG A 45 3.14 -20.17 -17.70
CA ARG A 45 3.67 -20.89 -16.52
C ARG A 45 4.99 -20.30 -16.01
N VAL A 46 5.90 -19.90 -16.88
CA VAL A 46 7.19 -19.32 -16.48
C VAL A 46 6.98 -17.96 -15.81
N LEU A 47 6.19 -17.10 -16.45
CA LEU A 47 5.86 -15.77 -15.92
C LEU A 47 5.14 -15.87 -14.56
N TRP A 48 4.20 -16.80 -14.45
CA TRP A 48 3.48 -17.06 -13.20
C TRP A 48 4.44 -17.45 -12.07
N TRP A 49 5.33 -18.42 -12.32
CA TRP A 49 6.31 -18.87 -11.31
C TRP A 49 7.26 -17.74 -10.88
N THR A 50 7.74 -16.93 -11.83
CA THR A 50 8.66 -15.82 -11.54
C THR A 50 7.98 -14.75 -10.67
N ILE A 51 6.74 -14.35 -11.04
CA ILE A 51 6.00 -13.35 -10.27
C ILE A 51 5.62 -13.90 -8.89
N HIS A 52 5.19 -15.16 -8.83
CA HIS A 52 4.81 -15.79 -7.56
C HIS A 52 6.00 -15.93 -6.62
N ALA A 53 7.16 -16.34 -7.11
CA ALA A 53 8.39 -16.39 -6.31
C ALA A 53 8.79 -15.01 -5.78
N TYR A 54 8.67 -13.96 -6.59
CA TYR A 54 8.89 -12.59 -6.16
C TYR A 54 7.92 -12.17 -5.04
N VAL A 55 6.64 -12.44 -5.23
CA VAL A 55 5.58 -12.09 -4.28
C VAL A 55 5.79 -12.83 -2.94
N GLU A 56 6.00 -14.14 -2.98
CA GLU A 56 6.23 -14.94 -1.78
C GLU A 56 7.49 -14.48 -1.03
N LEU A 57 8.59 -14.23 -1.74
CA LEU A 57 9.84 -13.78 -1.14
C LEU A 57 9.64 -12.50 -0.32
N PHE A 58 9.10 -11.44 -0.95
CA PHE A 58 9.04 -10.14 -0.30
C PHE A 58 7.87 -9.98 0.68
N ARG A 59 6.79 -10.77 0.55
CA ARG A 59 5.67 -10.77 1.51
C ARG A 59 5.98 -11.57 2.77
N SER A 60 6.74 -12.65 2.66
CA SER A 60 7.08 -13.51 3.82
C SER A 60 8.10 -12.89 4.76
N ILE A 61 8.86 -11.91 4.28
CA ILE A 61 9.87 -11.23 5.10
C ILE A 61 9.24 -9.98 5.75
N PRO A 62 9.43 -9.77 7.07
CA PRO A 62 8.98 -8.55 7.73
C PRO A 62 9.53 -7.30 7.05
N LEU A 63 8.70 -6.27 6.90
CA LEU A 63 9.04 -5.05 6.16
C LEU A 63 10.34 -4.39 6.65
N ILE A 64 10.53 -4.31 7.96
CA ILE A 64 11.75 -3.73 8.55
C ILE A 64 13.00 -4.53 8.17
N VAL A 65 12.90 -5.85 8.11
CA VAL A 65 14.00 -6.73 7.73
C VAL A 65 14.37 -6.53 6.26
N ASN A 66 13.40 -6.35 5.38
CA ASN A 66 13.65 -6.00 3.97
C ASN A 66 14.47 -4.71 3.85
N VAL A 67 14.09 -3.66 4.58
CA VAL A 67 14.80 -2.37 4.56
C VAL A 67 16.25 -2.54 5.06
N PHE A 68 16.43 -3.23 6.19
CA PHE A 68 17.76 -3.46 6.75
C PHE A 68 18.63 -4.33 5.86
N PHE A 69 18.06 -5.39 5.27
CA PHE A 69 18.79 -6.26 4.36
C PHE A 69 19.31 -5.50 3.15
N ILE A 70 18.52 -4.58 2.61
CA ILE A 70 18.95 -3.75 1.47
C ILE A 70 20.00 -2.73 1.92
N PHE A 71 19.78 -2.04 3.03
CA PHE A 71 20.70 -1.00 3.50
C PHE A 71 22.07 -1.56 3.90
N PHE A 72 22.10 -2.64 4.66
CA PHE A 72 23.35 -3.25 5.14
C PHE A 72 23.92 -4.31 4.20
N GLY A 73 23.07 -4.92 3.37
CA GLY A 73 23.49 -5.98 2.46
C GLY A 73 24.00 -5.47 1.11
N ALA A 74 23.44 -4.39 0.55
CA ALA A 74 23.86 -3.89 -0.75
C ALA A 74 25.38 -3.56 -0.84
N PRO A 75 26.01 -2.97 0.18
CA PRO A 75 27.45 -2.73 0.16
C PRO A 75 28.30 -4.00 0.04
N MET A 76 27.82 -5.14 0.52
CA MET A 76 28.53 -6.43 0.39
C MET A 76 28.64 -6.88 -1.09
N PHE A 77 27.77 -6.37 -1.94
CA PHE A 77 27.77 -6.60 -3.39
C PHE A 77 28.37 -5.43 -4.17
N GLY A 78 29.04 -4.48 -3.47
CA GLY A 78 29.69 -3.30 -4.09
C GLY A 78 28.70 -2.20 -4.51
N VAL A 79 27.47 -2.21 -3.98
CA VAL A 79 26.45 -1.21 -4.28
C VAL A 79 26.22 -0.32 -3.05
N ASP A 80 26.81 0.89 -3.05
CA ASP A 80 26.60 1.87 -1.99
C ASP A 80 25.30 2.65 -2.23
N LEU A 81 24.29 2.32 -1.44
CA LEU A 81 23.00 3.00 -1.47
C LEU A 81 22.95 4.08 -0.39
N SER A 82 22.46 5.27 -0.76
CA SER A 82 22.08 6.26 0.24
C SER A 82 20.95 5.72 1.12
N PRO A 83 20.84 6.14 2.39
CA PRO A 83 19.73 5.73 3.26
C PRO A 83 18.36 5.91 2.62
N PHE A 84 18.14 7.04 1.93
CA PHE A 84 16.92 7.31 1.18
C PHE A 84 16.67 6.27 0.08
N ALA A 85 17.67 5.93 -0.71
CA ALA A 85 17.54 4.95 -1.80
C ALA A 85 17.25 3.54 -1.24
N ALA A 86 17.95 3.12 -0.19
CA ALA A 86 17.77 1.82 0.42
C ALA A 86 16.34 1.64 1.00
N VAL A 87 15.82 2.66 1.70
CA VAL A 87 14.44 2.65 2.20
C VAL A 87 13.44 2.63 1.03
N THR A 88 13.68 3.45 0.01
CA THR A 88 12.82 3.48 -1.18
C THR A 88 12.74 2.11 -1.84
N VAL A 89 13.87 1.44 -2.06
CA VAL A 89 13.90 0.11 -2.67
C VAL A 89 13.22 -0.91 -1.76
N GLY A 90 13.54 -0.95 -0.46
CA GLY A 90 12.97 -1.91 0.49
C GLY A 90 11.44 -1.81 0.59
N LEU A 91 10.93 -0.59 0.75
CA LEU A 91 9.48 -0.35 0.82
C LEU A 91 8.79 -0.64 -0.52
N THR A 92 9.44 -0.32 -1.65
CA THR A 92 8.89 -0.57 -2.98
C THR A 92 8.80 -2.07 -3.28
N LEU A 93 9.83 -2.86 -2.97
CA LEU A 93 9.82 -4.30 -3.19
C LEU A 93 8.71 -4.98 -2.38
N TRP A 94 8.62 -4.68 -1.10
CA TRP A 94 7.55 -5.20 -0.24
C TRP A 94 6.17 -4.70 -0.66
N GLY A 95 6.05 -3.41 -0.93
CA GLY A 95 4.80 -2.79 -1.32
C GLY A 95 4.27 -3.33 -2.65
N SER A 96 5.14 -3.46 -3.66
CA SER A 96 4.75 -3.98 -4.96
C SER A 96 4.37 -5.46 -4.89
N ALA A 97 5.03 -6.29 -4.08
CA ALA A 97 4.65 -7.67 -3.86
C ALA A 97 3.21 -7.80 -3.31
N ASN A 98 2.85 -6.97 -2.33
CA ASN A 98 1.47 -6.91 -1.83
C ASN A 98 0.50 -6.31 -2.86
N GLY A 99 0.92 -5.26 -3.57
CA GLY A 99 0.11 -4.61 -4.59
C GLY A 99 -0.21 -5.50 -5.79
N ILE A 100 0.74 -6.36 -6.22
CA ILE A 100 0.54 -7.36 -7.28
C ILE A 100 -0.65 -8.26 -6.93
N GLU A 101 -0.72 -8.78 -5.71
CA GLU A 101 -1.80 -9.64 -5.26
C GLU A 101 -3.15 -8.91 -5.20
N ILE A 102 -3.15 -7.66 -4.78
CA ILE A 102 -4.37 -6.83 -4.78
C ILE A 102 -4.88 -6.62 -6.20
N VAL A 103 -3.98 -6.28 -7.14
CA VAL A 103 -4.35 -6.06 -8.54
C VAL A 103 -4.82 -7.36 -9.18
N ARG A 104 -4.06 -8.45 -9.02
CA ARG A 104 -4.43 -9.78 -9.53
C ARG A 104 -5.79 -10.23 -9.01
N GLY A 105 -5.97 -10.21 -7.68
CA GLY A 105 -7.24 -10.60 -7.05
C GLY A 105 -8.42 -9.74 -7.50
N GLY A 106 -8.20 -8.43 -7.67
CA GLY A 106 -9.22 -7.54 -8.20
C GLY A 106 -9.61 -7.84 -9.65
N LEU A 107 -8.64 -8.14 -10.52
CA LEU A 107 -8.91 -8.55 -11.91
C LEU A 107 -9.65 -9.90 -11.98
N GLU A 108 -9.26 -10.86 -11.14
CA GLU A 108 -9.90 -12.18 -11.05
C GLU A 108 -11.31 -12.14 -10.43
N SER A 109 -11.64 -11.09 -9.67
CA SER A 109 -12.98 -10.90 -9.09
C SER A 109 -14.06 -10.61 -10.13
N VAL A 110 -13.67 -10.17 -11.33
CA VAL A 110 -14.61 -9.92 -12.42
C VAL A 110 -15.15 -11.24 -12.95
N SER A 111 -16.49 -11.36 -13.05
CA SER A 111 -17.16 -12.60 -13.41
C SER A 111 -16.68 -13.17 -14.75
N ARG A 112 -16.54 -14.50 -14.83
CA ARG A 112 -16.16 -15.19 -16.09
C ARG A 112 -17.15 -14.94 -17.23
N HIS A 113 -18.39 -14.57 -16.90
CA HIS A 113 -19.38 -14.21 -17.91
C HIS A 113 -18.97 -12.97 -18.69
N GLN A 114 -18.42 -11.94 -18.02
CA GLN A 114 -17.91 -10.73 -18.68
C GLN A 114 -16.80 -11.04 -19.70
N TRP A 115 -15.89 -11.95 -19.31
CA TRP A 115 -14.83 -12.43 -20.20
C TRP A 115 -15.40 -13.13 -21.45
N LYS A 116 -16.35 -14.07 -21.24
CA LYS A 116 -16.97 -14.83 -22.34
C LYS A 116 -17.77 -13.92 -23.26
N SER A 117 -18.55 -12.99 -22.73
CA SER A 117 -19.34 -12.03 -23.53
C SER A 117 -18.44 -11.13 -24.37
N ALA A 118 -17.35 -10.63 -23.80
CA ALA A 118 -16.38 -9.81 -24.53
C ALA A 118 -15.71 -10.59 -25.67
N TRP A 119 -15.38 -11.87 -25.46
CA TRP A 119 -14.87 -12.75 -26.51
C TRP A 119 -15.92 -12.99 -27.62
N ALA A 120 -17.17 -13.22 -27.27
CA ALA A 120 -18.26 -13.43 -28.22
C ALA A 120 -18.51 -12.18 -29.11
N LEU A 121 -18.20 -10.97 -28.61
CA LEU A 121 -18.23 -9.73 -29.36
C LEU A 121 -17.00 -9.50 -30.26
N GLY A 122 -16.06 -10.47 -30.31
CA GLY A 122 -14.87 -10.40 -31.16
C GLY A 122 -13.78 -9.46 -30.65
N LEU A 123 -13.83 -9.03 -29.38
CA LEU A 123 -12.81 -8.15 -28.81
C LEU A 123 -11.47 -8.88 -28.68
N ARG A 124 -10.38 -8.18 -29.01
CA ARG A 124 -9.02 -8.68 -28.81
C ARG A 124 -8.67 -8.73 -27.32
N PRO A 125 -7.78 -9.62 -26.85
CA PRO A 125 -7.43 -9.75 -25.42
C PRO A 125 -7.12 -8.42 -24.73
N TRP A 126 -6.29 -7.57 -25.32
CA TRP A 126 -5.94 -6.27 -24.75
C TRP A 126 -7.14 -5.32 -24.64
N GLN A 127 -8.11 -5.39 -25.59
CA GLN A 127 -9.35 -4.62 -25.55
C GLN A 127 -10.26 -5.09 -24.40
N ILE A 128 -10.34 -6.41 -24.19
CA ILE A 128 -11.08 -7.01 -23.08
C ILE A 128 -10.52 -6.51 -21.74
N TYR A 129 -9.18 -6.57 -21.57
CA TYR A 129 -8.56 -6.04 -20.36
C TYR A 129 -8.86 -4.56 -20.16
N LEU A 130 -8.56 -3.71 -21.15
CA LEU A 130 -8.61 -2.26 -21.01
C LEU A 130 -10.03 -1.71 -20.87
N HIS A 131 -10.99 -2.24 -21.65
CA HIS A 131 -12.33 -1.65 -21.74
C HIS A 131 -13.38 -2.38 -20.88
N VAL A 132 -13.15 -3.65 -20.52
CA VAL A 132 -14.15 -4.46 -19.80
C VAL A 132 -13.69 -4.80 -18.40
N ILE A 133 -12.50 -5.41 -18.25
CA ILE A 133 -12.06 -6.00 -17.00
C ILE A 133 -11.48 -4.94 -16.05
N VAL A 134 -10.50 -4.15 -16.49
CA VAL A 134 -9.85 -3.14 -15.65
C VAL A 134 -10.86 -2.14 -15.07
N PRO A 135 -11.79 -1.53 -15.85
CA PRO A 135 -12.74 -0.59 -15.26
C PRO A 135 -13.66 -1.22 -14.20
N GLN A 136 -14.03 -2.50 -14.38
CA GLN A 136 -14.86 -3.21 -13.42
C GLN A 136 -14.08 -3.63 -12.16
N SER A 137 -12.84 -4.07 -12.32
CA SER A 137 -11.97 -4.51 -11.22
C SER A 137 -11.53 -3.36 -10.31
N MET A 138 -11.48 -2.12 -10.81
CA MET A 138 -11.10 -0.95 -10.01
C MET A 138 -11.93 -0.79 -8.74
N LYS A 139 -13.20 -1.21 -8.77
CA LYS A 139 -14.09 -1.18 -7.59
C LYS A 139 -13.62 -2.09 -6.47
N ALA A 140 -12.96 -3.21 -6.80
CA ALA A 140 -12.40 -4.14 -5.83
C ALA A 140 -10.96 -3.76 -5.46
N ILE A 141 -10.17 -3.30 -6.44
CA ILE A 141 -8.75 -2.93 -6.27
C ILE A 141 -8.61 -1.70 -5.37
N LEU A 142 -9.36 -0.63 -5.64
CA LEU A 142 -9.13 0.69 -5.07
C LEU A 142 -9.18 0.70 -3.52
N PRO A 143 -10.19 0.11 -2.83
CA PRO A 143 -10.23 0.11 -1.38
C PRO A 143 -9.05 -0.66 -0.75
N ALA A 144 -8.73 -1.85 -1.26
CA ALA A 144 -7.62 -2.66 -0.77
C ALA A 144 -6.27 -1.98 -1.03
N TYR A 145 -6.12 -1.39 -2.21
CA TYR A 145 -4.89 -0.69 -2.61
C TYR A 145 -4.64 0.56 -1.74
N THR A 146 -5.69 1.30 -1.41
CA THR A 146 -5.57 2.45 -0.50
C THR A 146 -5.07 2.05 0.88
N GLY A 147 -5.54 0.92 1.42
CA GLY A 147 -5.02 0.36 2.66
C GLY A 147 -3.51 0.12 2.58
N LEU A 148 -3.04 -0.49 1.49
CA LEU A 148 -1.62 -0.70 1.23
C LEU A 148 -0.83 0.62 1.17
N LEU A 149 -1.33 1.61 0.41
CA LEU A 149 -0.66 2.92 0.31
C LEU A 149 -0.55 3.62 1.67
N THR A 150 -1.58 3.51 2.51
CA THR A 150 -1.56 4.07 3.87
C THR A 150 -0.49 3.40 4.74
N ILE A 151 -0.37 2.07 4.67
CA ILE A 151 0.69 1.32 5.37
C ILE A 151 2.08 1.78 4.89
N LEU A 152 2.27 1.97 3.59
CA LEU A 152 3.55 2.43 3.04
C LEU A 152 3.91 3.84 3.50
N VAL A 153 2.95 4.76 3.58
CA VAL A 153 3.18 6.11 4.14
C VAL A 153 3.62 6.01 5.61
N GLN A 154 2.97 5.19 6.42
CA GLN A 154 3.39 4.96 7.82
C GLN A 154 4.77 4.33 7.89
N ALA A 155 5.07 3.38 7.01
CA ALA A 155 6.34 2.67 6.96
C ALA A 155 7.53 3.56 6.54
N THR A 156 7.31 4.76 5.97
CA THR A 156 8.42 5.70 5.71
C THR A 156 9.16 6.08 6.98
N SER A 157 8.52 6.02 8.15
CA SER A 157 9.14 6.23 9.46
C SER A 157 10.25 5.22 9.79
N LEU A 158 10.27 4.05 9.15
CA LEU A 158 11.38 3.10 9.26
C LEU A 158 12.70 3.69 8.72
N GLY A 159 12.62 4.71 7.89
CA GLY A 159 13.77 5.48 7.42
C GLY A 159 14.60 6.10 8.56
N ALA A 160 13.95 6.45 9.68
CA ALA A 160 14.66 6.95 10.88
C ALA A 160 15.73 5.98 11.38
N LEU A 161 15.49 4.67 11.26
CA LEU A 161 16.37 3.62 11.77
C LEU A 161 17.65 3.45 10.96
N VAL A 162 17.61 3.82 9.69
CA VAL A 162 18.77 3.76 8.78
C VAL A 162 19.37 5.13 8.50
N GLY A 163 18.92 6.17 9.21
CA GLY A 163 19.49 7.51 9.16
C GLY A 163 18.86 8.46 8.13
N VAL A 164 17.71 8.15 7.56
CA VAL A 164 16.96 9.12 6.75
C VAL A 164 16.44 10.23 7.66
N GLY A 165 16.74 11.48 7.34
CA GLY A 165 16.29 12.68 8.07
C GLY A 165 14.81 13.03 7.81
N GLU A 166 13.93 12.03 7.94
CA GLU A 166 12.49 12.17 7.80
C GLU A 166 11.86 12.69 9.12
N PHE A 167 10.57 12.89 9.13
CA PHE A 167 9.87 13.61 10.20
C PHE A 167 10.03 12.98 11.60
N LEU A 168 10.00 11.64 11.71
CA LEU A 168 10.24 10.94 12.99
C LEU A 168 11.69 11.12 13.46
N LYS A 169 12.67 11.00 12.54
CA LYS A 169 14.10 11.21 12.86
C LYS A 169 14.38 12.62 13.34
N VAL A 170 13.78 13.62 12.69
CA VAL A 170 13.88 15.01 13.14
C VAL A 170 13.30 15.19 14.54
N GLY A 171 12.17 14.55 14.85
CA GLY A 171 11.60 14.50 16.19
C GLY A 171 12.56 13.93 17.22
N GLN A 172 13.21 12.81 16.90
CA GLN A 172 14.23 12.18 17.79
C GLN A 172 15.40 13.12 18.06
N ILE A 173 15.93 13.79 17.03
CA ILE A 173 17.03 14.75 17.17
C ILE A 173 16.62 15.93 18.07
N ILE A 174 15.42 16.44 17.93
CA ILE A 174 14.91 17.52 18.80
C ILE A 174 14.83 17.04 20.26
N ILE A 175 14.32 15.83 20.50
CA ILE A 175 14.23 15.25 21.85
C ILE A 175 15.63 15.12 22.48
N GLU A 176 16.59 14.55 21.76
CA GLU A 176 17.96 14.38 22.22
C GLU A 176 18.60 15.73 22.56
N ARG A 177 18.49 16.70 21.66
CA ARG A 177 19.05 18.05 21.86
C ARG A 177 18.45 18.76 23.07
N GLU A 178 17.14 18.80 23.19
CA GLU A 178 16.47 19.47 24.32
C GLU A 178 16.77 18.78 25.65
N THR A 179 16.82 17.45 25.66
CA THR A 179 17.15 16.69 26.87
C THR A 179 18.58 16.99 27.36
N VAL A 180 19.54 17.12 26.44
CA VAL A 180 20.93 17.49 26.78
C VAL A 180 21.01 18.94 27.27
N MET A 181 20.27 19.86 26.67
CA MET A 181 20.33 21.28 26.99
C MET A 181 19.60 21.65 28.30
N THR A 182 18.45 21.04 28.55
CA THR A 182 17.56 21.46 29.64
C THR A 182 17.47 20.43 30.78
N GLY A 183 18.00 19.21 30.59
CA GLY A 183 17.85 18.10 31.54
C GLY A 183 16.43 17.49 31.58
N VAL A 184 15.48 18.02 30.77
CA VAL A 184 14.10 17.56 30.74
C VAL A 184 13.76 17.06 29.34
N SER A 185 13.25 15.84 29.24
CA SER A 185 12.89 15.25 27.95
C SER A 185 11.52 15.73 27.47
N PRO A 186 11.41 16.37 26.30
CA PRO A 186 10.14 16.76 25.69
C PRO A 186 9.49 15.62 24.86
N ALA A 187 9.92 14.38 25.06
CA ALA A 187 9.54 13.24 24.22
C ALA A 187 8.03 13.10 23.98
N PHE A 188 7.25 13.22 25.06
CA PHE A 188 5.78 13.11 24.95
C PHE A 188 5.19 14.15 23.99
N SER A 189 5.59 15.41 24.11
CA SER A 189 5.07 16.50 23.27
C SER A 189 5.52 16.36 21.82
N VAL A 190 6.77 15.99 21.58
CA VAL A 190 7.31 15.81 20.23
C VAL A 190 6.63 14.62 19.54
N TYR A 191 6.54 13.48 20.22
CA TYR A 191 5.88 12.29 19.62
C TYR A 191 4.37 12.51 19.42
N ALA A 192 3.71 13.30 20.26
CA ALA A 192 2.31 13.69 20.03
C ALA A 192 2.15 14.48 18.73
N VAL A 193 3.08 15.38 18.42
CA VAL A 193 3.07 16.14 17.15
C VAL A 193 3.38 15.21 15.97
N VAL A 194 4.34 14.29 16.10
CA VAL A 194 4.65 13.30 15.07
C VAL A 194 3.43 12.44 14.79
N LEU A 195 2.78 11.92 15.82
CA LEU A 195 1.57 11.11 15.70
C LEU A 195 0.45 11.90 14.98
N LEU A 196 0.19 13.13 15.41
CA LEU A 196 -0.84 13.98 14.81
C LEU A 196 -0.58 14.19 13.32
N MET A 197 0.67 14.48 12.95
CA MET A 197 1.04 14.73 11.55
C MET A 197 0.85 13.49 10.67
N TYR A 198 1.33 12.31 11.11
CA TYR A 198 1.08 11.07 10.38
C TYR A 198 -0.42 10.75 10.29
N PHE A 199 -1.17 11.00 11.37
CA PHE A 199 -2.62 10.84 11.36
C PHE A 199 -3.28 11.74 10.30
N VAL A 200 -2.89 13.01 10.20
CA VAL A 200 -3.42 13.94 9.19
C VAL A 200 -3.09 13.48 7.78
N ILE A 201 -1.83 13.09 7.52
CA ILE A 201 -1.40 12.62 6.19
C ILE A 201 -2.18 11.36 5.78
N CYS A 202 -2.25 10.36 6.66
CA CYS A 202 -2.95 9.10 6.38
C CYS A 202 -4.47 9.29 6.25
N SER A 203 -5.05 10.19 7.05
CA SER A 203 -6.47 10.55 6.96
C SER A 203 -6.79 11.27 5.66
N ALA A 204 -5.93 12.19 5.22
CA ALA A 204 -6.08 12.88 3.93
C ALA A 204 -6.02 11.88 2.76
N LEU A 205 -5.07 10.93 2.78
CA LEU A 205 -4.95 9.88 1.78
C LEU A 205 -6.21 9.00 1.75
N THR A 206 -6.69 8.56 2.91
CA THR A 206 -7.91 7.75 3.03
C THR A 206 -9.14 8.51 2.56
N TRP A 207 -9.24 9.80 2.89
CA TRP A 207 -10.35 10.65 2.44
C TRP A 207 -10.34 10.81 0.91
N LEU A 208 -9.17 11.07 0.32
CA LEU A 208 -9.01 11.16 -1.12
C LEU A 208 -9.44 9.87 -1.82
N SER A 209 -9.04 8.72 -1.28
CA SER A 209 -9.44 7.43 -1.82
C SER A 209 -10.95 7.22 -1.76
N ARG A 210 -11.58 7.46 -0.62
CA ARG A 210 -13.05 7.36 -0.48
C ARG A 210 -13.77 8.28 -1.46
N TYR A 211 -13.20 9.45 -1.75
CA TYR A 211 -13.74 10.35 -2.76
C TYR A 211 -13.68 9.72 -4.15
N LEU A 212 -12.54 9.14 -4.53
CA LEU A 212 -12.35 8.43 -5.80
C LEU A 212 -13.27 7.21 -5.91
N GLU A 213 -13.39 6.41 -4.85
CA GLU A 213 -14.30 5.26 -4.78
C GLU A 213 -15.77 5.65 -5.02
N ARG A 214 -16.20 6.77 -4.47
CA ARG A 214 -17.57 7.30 -4.69
C ARG A 214 -17.80 7.70 -6.14
N ARG A 215 -16.76 8.22 -6.80
CA ARG A 215 -16.82 8.60 -8.23
C ARG A 215 -16.87 7.38 -9.16
N LEU A 216 -16.17 6.30 -8.81
CA LEU A 216 -16.14 5.05 -9.58
C LEU A 216 -17.38 4.16 -9.39
N GLY A 217 -18.32 4.58 -8.53
CA GLY A 217 -19.55 3.85 -8.21
C GLY A 217 -19.28 2.74 -7.19
N ARG A 218 -20.03 2.76 -6.07
CA ARG A 218 -19.97 1.73 -5.04
C ARG A 218 -20.17 0.34 -5.66
N PRO A 219 -19.39 -0.69 -5.28
CA PRO A 219 -19.78 -2.06 -5.52
C PRO A 219 -21.15 -2.23 -4.85
N ALA A 220 -22.15 -2.65 -5.60
CA ALA A 220 -23.35 -3.18 -5.02
C ALA A 220 -22.94 -4.48 -4.32
N VAL A 221 -22.56 -4.39 -3.06
CA VAL A 221 -22.57 -5.55 -2.16
C VAL A 221 -24.05 -5.89 -2.01
N ARG A 222 -24.58 -6.64 -2.97
CA ARG A 222 -25.80 -7.38 -2.81
C ARG A 222 -25.45 -8.47 -1.81
N THR A 223 -25.65 -8.20 -0.53
CA THR A 223 -25.91 -9.23 0.45
C THR A 223 -27.22 -9.89 0.01
N SER A 224 -27.12 -10.83 -0.93
CA SER A 224 -28.08 -11.89 -1.05
C SER A 224 -27.83 -12.81 0.16
N ILE A 225 -28.25 -12.36 1.33
CA ILE A 225 -28.69 -13.30 2.35
C ILE A 225 -29.89 -13.93 1.66
N GLY A 226 -29.63 -15.07 0.99
CA GLY A 226 -30.65 -15.88 0.40
C GLY A 226 -31.64 -16.20 1.50
N GLU A 227 -32.89 -15.79 1.32
CA GLU A 227 -33.99 -16.44 1.97
C GLU A 227 -33.79 -17.93 1.76
N VAL A 228 -33.39 -18.61 2.80
CA VAL A 228 -33.44 -20.08 2.84
C VAL A 228 -34.90 -20.43 2.57
N PRO A 229 -35.23 -21.13 1.47
CA PRO A 229 -36.60 -21.56 1.26
C PRO A 229 -36.95 -22.43 2.46
N THR A 230 -37.83 -21.96 3.32
CA THR A 230 -38.43 -22.77 4.39
C THR A 230 -39.13 -23.92 3.69
N CYS A 231 -38.56 -25.09 3.77
CA CYS A 231 -39.22 -26.33 3.39
C CYS A 231 -40.60 -26.36 4.12
N LYS A 232 -41.65 -26.08 3.38
CA LYS A 232 -43.02 -26.33 3.85
C LYS A 232 -43.10 -27.81 4.21
N ASN A 233 -43.32 -28.05 5.49
CA ASN A 233 -43.58 -29.35 6.10
C ASN A 233 -44.76 -30.06 5.37
N PRO A 234 -44.59 -31.24 4.76
CA PRO A 234 -45.70 -32.01 4.18
C PRO A 234 -46.31 -32.88 5.27
N LYS A 235 -47.04 -32.27 6.19
CA LYS A 235 -47.95 -33.00 7.07
C LYS A 235 -49.35 -32.48 6.90
N SER A 236 -50.07 -33.04 5.92
CA SER A 236 -51.52 -33.19 5.94
C SER A 236 -51.96 -33.97 4.70
N VAL A 237 -51.73 -35.29 4.69
CA VAL A 237 -52.62 -36.19 4.01
C VAL A 237 -53.04 -37.20 5.10
N GLY A 238 -54.18 -36.90 5.67
CA GLY A 238 -54.89 -37.81 6.56
C GLY A 238 -55.70 -38.82 5.73
N VAL A 239 -55.74 -40.02 6.25
CA VAL A 239 -56.73 -41.12 6.09
C VAL A 239 -57.02 -41.58 4.68
#